data_8a6c23edc9e972e6b68170ca8b453009
#
_entry.id   8a6c23edc9e972e6b68170ca8b453009
#
_cell.length_a   1.000
_cell.length_b   1.000
_cell.length_c   1.000
_cell.angle_alpha   90.00
_cell.angle_beta   90.00
_cell.angle_gamma   90.00
#
_symmetry.space_group_name_H-M   'P 1'
#
loop_
_entity.id
_entity.type
_entity.pdbx_description
1 polymer ?
#
loop_
_entity_poly.entity_id
_entity_poly.type
_entity_poly.pdbx_seq_one_letter_code
_entity_poly.pdbx_strand_id
1 'polypeptide(L)'
;MNLPSAFLTRMQEMLGEEYEAFLQSYESGHYQSLRLNPRKTDREEFMEKSPFHLTPVAWEKNGFYYSEEDTPGKHPYHEAGVYYIQEASAMAPVGYLDVQPGDYVLDLCAAPGGKSTQIGAAMQGKGILVCNEIHPARAKILSENVERMGLTNAVVTNESPERLSAYFPEYFDKILVDAPCSGEGMFRKHEEACSEWSPENVELCAKRQDSVLDEAAVMLKKGGRLVYSTCTFAMQEDEGSVARFLLRHPEISIKETHRYDGMEPGRPDWAGTEPVPDGMEKTIRLWPHKLHGEGHFLAVLEKTGEVPEGYRARSLYGIQKGIAPKDFAAWKEFERESLKKQFDGIFLLFGDQLYLAPKDMPALKGLKVLRPGLHLGTMKKGRFEPAHALALSLSPKDAVHCCNLSGDSQEARQWINGMTLSKDGEKGWQLVCVDGYSLGWGKLAGGILKNHYPKGLRKTM
;
A
#
# COMPACT_ATOMS: atom_id res chain seq x y z
N MET A 1 -9.83 -29.09 -0.21
CA MET A 1 -8.87 -28.36 -1.10
C MET A 1 -7.92 -29.37 -1.71
N ASN A 2 -7.55 -29.22 -2.99
CA ASN A 2 -6.69 -30.19 -3.69
C ASN A 2 -5.28 -29.57 -3.83
N LEU A 3 -4.43 -29.77 -2.81
CA LEU A 3 -3.07 -29.25 -2.79
C LEU A 3 -2.15 -30.07 -3.72
N PRO A 4 -1.19 -29.43 -4.43
CA PRO A 4 -0.26 -30.13 -5.31
C PRO A 4 0.59 -31.18 -4.55
N SER A 5 0.73 -32.40 -5.09
CA SER A 5 1.46 -33.47 -4.43
C SER A 5 2.92 -33.14 -4.15
N ALA A 6 3.61 -32.48 -5.09
CA ALA A 6 4.99 -32.04 -4.91
C ALA A 6 5.14 -31.00 -3.79
N PHE A 7 4.15 -30.11 -3.61
CA PHE A 7 4.08 -29.18 -2.48
C PHE A 7 3.95 -29.94 -1.15
N LEU A 8 3.02 -30.89 -1.06
CA LEU A 8 2.81 -31.70 0.15
C LEU A 8 4.07 -32.48 0.55
N THR A 9 4.73 -33.12 -0.41
CA THR A 9 5.99 -33.86 -0.16
C THR A 9 7.06 -32.93 0.40
N ARG A 10 7.27 -31.77 -0.23
CA ARG A 10 8.25 -30.78 0.24
C ARG A 10 7.91 -30.26 1.65
N MET A 11 6.64 -29.94 1.91
CA MET A 11 6.24 -29.45 3.23
C MET A 11 6.42 -30.49 4.32
N GLN A 12 6.20 -31.79 4.01
CA GLN A 12 6.45 -32.87 4.93
C GLN A 12 7.93 -32.99 5.29
N GLU A 13 8.81 -32.88 4.29
CA GLU A 13 10.27 -32.87 4.49
C GLU A 13 10.75 -31.66 5.30
N MET A 14 10.19 -30.46 5.02
CA MET A 14 10.57 -29.23 5.69
C MET A 14 10.11 -29.16 7.15
N LEU A 15 8.89 -29.58 7.44
CA LEU A 15 8.24 -29.38 8.74
C LEU A 15 8.36 -30.57 9.68
N GLY A 16 8.59 -31.80 9.17
CA GLY A 16 8.71 -32.97 9.99
C GLY A 16 7.51 -33.19 10.91
N GLU A 17 7.72 -33.11 12.23
CA GLU A 17 6.66 -33.30 13.24
C GLU A 17 5.57 -32.22 13.19
N GLU A 18 5.85 -31.05 12.68
CA GLU A 18 4.86 -29.93 12.58
C GLU A 18 3.96 -30.06 11.34
N TYR A 19 4.23 -31.01 10.43
CA TYR A 19 3.51 -31.16 9.16
C TYR A 19 2.00 -31.36 9.34
N GLU A 20 1.60 -32.21 10.28
CA GLU A 20 0.19 -32.48 10.55
C GLU A 20 -0.56 -31.22 11.05
N ALA A 21 0.07 -30.44 11.94
CA ALA A 21 -0.50 -29.18 12.40
C ALA A 21 -0.61 -28.15 11.26
N PHE A 22 0.38 -28.12 10.35
CA PHE A 22 0.35 -27.29 9.16
C PHE A 22 -0.82 -27.70 8.24
N LEU A 23 -1.03 -28.97 7.97
CA LEU A 23 -2.15 -29.45 7.14
C LEU A 23 -3.52 -29.12 7.78
N GLN A 24 -3.65 -29.31 9.09
CA GLN A 24 -4.89 -28.94 9.81
C GLN A 24 -5.23 -27.46 9.67
N SER A 25 -4.23 -26.58 9.52
CA SER A 25 -4.48 -25.16 9.29
C SER A 25 -5.21 -24.87 7.98
N TYR A 26 -5.14 -25.77 6.98
CA TYR A 26 -5.89 -25.68 5.72
C TYR A 26 -7.34 -26.14 5.83
N GLU A 27 -7.69 -26.90 6.88
CA GLU A 27 -9.06 -27.36 7.17
C GLU A 27 -9.82 -26.35 8.02
N SER A 28 -9.11 -25.58 8.85
CA SER A 28 -9.67 -24.43 9.57
C SER A 28 -9.95 -23.30 8.60
N GLY A 29 -11.06 -22.55 8.79
CA GLY A 29 -11.40 -21.36 8.00
C GLY A 29 -10.25 -20.34 7.97
N HIS A 30 -10.22 -19.51 6.94
CA HIS A 30 -9.24 -18.43 6.83
C HIS A 30 -9.64 -17.24 7.71
N TYR A 31 -8.65 -16.58 8.32
CA TYR A 31 -8.86 -15.38 9.11
C TYR A 31 -9.05 -14.16 8.22
N GLN A 32 -10.11 -13.39 8.49
CA GLN A 32 -10.39 -12.15 7.80
C GLN A 32 -9.87 -10.98 8.64
N SER A 33 -9.25 -10.00 7.99
CA SER A 33 -8.66 -8.87 8.69
C SER A 33 -8.72 -7.58 7.88
N LEU A 34 -8.67 -6.47 8.60
CA LEU A 34 -8.63 -5.12 8.06
C LEU A 34 -7.55 -4.31 8.80
N ARG A 35 -7.06 -3.29 8.14
CA ARG A 35 -6.12 -2.32 8.71
C ARG A 35 -6.71 -0.93 8.63
N LEU A 36 -6.82 -0.26 9.78
CA LEU A 36 -7.28 1.12 9.87
C LEU A 36 -6.35 2.08 9.12
N ASN A 37 -6.94 3.15 8.64
CA ASN A 37 -6.24 4.28 8.09
C ASN A 37 -6.11 5.38 9.16
N PRO A 38 -4.96 5.53 9.83
CA PRO A 38 -4.77 6.52 10.89
C PRO A 38 -4.81 7.97 10.41
N ARG A 39 -4.91 8.17 9.08
CA ARG A 39 -5.16 9.50 8.48
C ARG A 39 -6.64 9.90 8.56
N LYS A 40 -7.54 8.95 8.79
CA LYS A 40 -9.01 9.15 8.82
C LYS A 40 -9.57 9.10 10.23
N THR A 41 -9.08 8.20 11.06
CA THR A 41 -9.58 7.95 12.40
C THR A 41 -8.43 7.46 13.29
N ASP A 42 -8.50 7.70 14.58
CA ASP A 42 -7.64 7.01 15.53
C ASP A 42 -8.23 5.64 15.93
N ARG A 43 -7.38 4.82 16.53
CA ARG A 43 -7.71 3.45 16.88
C ARG A 43 -8.81 3.37 17.94
N GLU A 44 -8.67 4.16 18.99
CA GLU A 44 -9.57 4.16 20.15
C GLU A 44 -10.97 4.61 19.73
N GLU A 45 -11.05 5.72 18.99
CA GLU A 45 -12.31 6.23 18.46
C GLU A 45 -13.00 5.20 17.55
N PHE A 46 -12.23 4.53 16.68
CA PHE A 46 -12.81 3.54 15.78
C PHE A 46 -13.30 2.30 16.53
N MET A 47 -12.53 1.80 17.51
CA MET A 47 -12.94 0.65 18.33
C MET A 47 -14.23 0.90 19.10
N GLU A 48 -14.45 2.13 19.60
CA GLU A 48 -15.66 2.51 20.32
C GLU A 48 -16.89 2.59 19.41
N LYS A 49 -16.72 3.05 18.15
CA LYS A 49 -17.81 3.34 17.21
C LYS A 49 -17.94 2.33 16.07
N SER A 50 -17.08 1.31 16.03
CA SER A 50 -17.05 0.34 14.93
C SER A 50 -18.36 -0.45 14.86
N PRO A 51 -18.95 -0.58 13.65
CA PRO A 51 -20.05 -1.50 13.44
C PRO A 51 -19.63 -2.98 13.35
N PHE A 52 -18.32 -3.29 13.50
CA PHE A 52 -17.73 -4.61 13.33
C PHE A 52 -17.20 -5.17 14.64
N HIS A 53 -17.19 -6.51 14.75
CA HIS A 53 -16.58 -7.23 15.87
C HIS A 53 -15.07 -7.39 15.61
N LEU A 54 -14.26 -6.57 16.27
CA LEU A 54 -12.83 -6.44 15.99
C LEU A 54 -11.97 -7.02 17.11
N THR A 55 -10.94 -7.79 16.71
CA THR A 55 -9.89 -8.30 17.60
C THR A 55 -8.52 -7.85 17.08
N PRO A 56 -7.62 -7.30 17.93
CA PRO A 56 -6.33 -6.77 17.46
C PRO A 56 -5.41 -7.82 16.82
N VAL A 57 -4.70 -7.43 15.77
CA VAL A 57 -3.55 -8.16 15.23
C VAL A 57 -2.31 -7.78 16.05
N ALA A 58 -1.60 -8.75 16.59
CA ALA A 58 -0.51 -8.51 17.55
C ALA A 58 0.65 -7.69 16.97
N TRP A 59 1.00 -7.87 15.70
CA TRP A 59 2.15 -7.26 15.01
C TRP A 59 1.83 -5.99 14.21
N GLU A 60 0.55 -5.56 14.17
CA GLU A 60 0.15 -4.33 13.50
C GLU A 60 -0.83 -3.53 14.38
N LYS A 61 -0.36 -2.40 14.89
CA LYS A 61 -1.14 -1.57 15.83
C LYS A 61 -2.50 -1.12 15.30
N ASN A 62 -2.64 -0.97 13.97
CA ASN A 62 -3.88 -0.59 13.30
C ASN A 62 -4.57 -1.79 12.64
N GLY A 63 -4.06 -3.01 12.83
CA GLY A 63 -4.60 -4.25 12.28
C GLY A 63 -5.63 -4.88 13.21
N PHE A 64 -6.71 -5.40 12.62
CA PHE A 64 -7.78 -6.09 13.33
C PHE A 64 -8.28 -7.28 12.52
N TYR A 65 -8.51 -8.40 13.19
CA TYR A 65 -9.37 -9.46 12.69
C TYR A 65 -10.83 -9.02 12.85
N TYR A 66 -11.70 -9.47 11.97
CA TYR A 66 -13.14 -9.24 12.08
C TYR A 66 -13.93 -10.55 11.92
N SER A 67 -15.16 -10.57 12.47
CA SER A 67 -16.03 -11.74 12.44
C SER A 67 -16.44 -12.11 11.00
N GLU A 68 -16.69 -13.40 10.74
CA GLU A 68 -17.21 -13.88 9.45
C GLU A 68 -18.60 -13.30 9.12
N GLU A 69 -19.36 -12.89 10.13
CA GLU A 69 -20.67 -12.25 9.97
C GLU A 69 -20.56 -10.81 9.46
N ASP A 70 -19.40 -10.17 9.70
CA ASP A 70 -19.14 -8.80 9.29
C ASP A 70 -18.83 -8.73 7.79
N THR A 71 -19.30 -7.67 7.14
CA THR A 71 -19.05 -7.42 5.72
C THR A 71 -18.44 -6.04 5.47
N PRO A 72 -17.21 -5.76 5.99
CA PRO A 72 -16.62 -4.43 5.89
C PRO A 72 -16.42 -3.97 4.44
N GLY A 73 -16.23 -4.89 3.48
CA GLY A 73 -16.15 -4.57 2.04
C GLY A 73 -17.43 -3.98 1.43
N LYS A 74 -18.59 -4.15 2.09
CA LYS A 74 -19.88 -3.59 1.68
C LYS A 74 -20.28 -2.34 2.47
N HIS A 75 -19.54 -1.98 3.50
CA HIS A 75 -19.84 -0.80 4.32
C HIS A 75 -19.33 0.49 3.66
N PRO A 76 -20.05 1.62 3.74
CA PRO A 76 -19.62 2.92 3.20
C PRO A 76 -18.23 3.39 3.66
N TYR A 77 -17.78 2.99 4.84
CA TYR A 77 -16.43 3.29 5.34
C TYR A 77 -15.32 2.73 4.47
N HIS A 78 -15.56 1.60 3.77
CA HIS A 78 -14.59 1.06 2.82
C HIS A 78 -14.35 2.05 1.66
N GLU A 79 -15.41 2.63 1.11
CA GLU A 79 -15.33 3.59 0.02
C GLU A 79 -14.74 4.94 0.49
N ALA A 80 -14.95 5.30 1.77
CA ALA A 80 -14.34 6.47 2.40
C ALA A 80 -12.85 6.26 2.77
N GLY A 81 -12.30 5.05 2.56
CA GLY A 81 -10.91 4.74 2.86
C GLY A 81 -10.57 4.75 4.36
N VAL A 82 -11.54 4.44 5.23
CA VAL A 82 -11.34 4.37 6.69
C VAL A 82 -10.45 3.18 7.05
N TYR A 83 -10.49 2.12 6.27
CA TYR A 83 -9.64 0.95 6.39
C TYR A 83 -9.32 0.32 5.04
N TYR A 84 -8.32 -0.55 5.04
CA TYR A 84 -7.97 -1.44 3.95
C TYR A 84 -8.19 -2.89 4.41
N ILE A 85 -8.91 -3.70 3.62
CA ILE A 85 -9.06 -5.13 3.89
C ILE A 85 -7.75 -5.80 3.47
N GLN A 86 -7.01 -6.32 4.42
CA GLN A 86 -5.69 -6.89 4.21
C GLN A 86 -5.50 -8.12 5.09
N GLU A 87 -4.88 -9.14 4.56
CA GLU A 87 -4.48 -10.33 5.27
C GLU A 87 -3.49 -9.98 6.38
N ALA A 88 -3.63 -10.59 7.56
CA ALA A 88 -2.90 -10.20 8.75
C ALA A 88 -1.39 -10.37 8.64
N SER A 89 -0.89 -11.52 8.11
CA SER A 89 0.56 -11.71 7.93
C SER A 89 1.15 -10.75 6.91
N ALA A 90 0.38 -10.35 5.88
CA ALA A 90 0.79 -9.35 4.89
C ALA A 90 0.93 -7.92 5.46
N MET A 91 0.46 -7.67 6.69
CA MET A 91 0.66 -6.40 7.39
C MET A 91 2.05 -6.30 8.05
N ALA A 92 2.69 -7.43 8.35
CA ALA A 92 3.95 -7.47 9.10
C ALA A 92 5.12 -6.74 8.40
N PRO A 93 5.41 -6.92 7.09
CA PRO A 93 6.61 -6.36 6.45
C PRO A 93 6.77 -4.85 6.62
N VAL A 94 5.67 -4.08 6.56
CA VAL A 94 5.74 -2.62 6.68
C VAL A 94 6.07 -2.18 8.11
N GLY A 95 5.64 -2.91 9.13
CA GLY A 95 6.03 -2.65 10.52
C GLY A 95 7.55 -2.70 10.72
N TYR A 96 8.20 -3.66 10.07
CA TYR A 96 9.66 -3.84 10.12
C TYR A 96 10.45 -2.85 9.23
N LEU A 97 9.80 -2.25 8.24
CA LEU A 97 10.41 -1.23 7.40
C LEU A 97 10.72 0.06 8.20
N ASP A 98 10.00 0.30 9.30
CA ASP A 98 10.21 1.40 10.24
C ASP A 98 10.20 2.77 9.55
N VAL A 99 9.11 3.01 8.80
CA VAL A 99 8.93 4.23 8.00
C VAL A 99 8.68 5.44 8.89
N GLN A 100 9.43 6.51 8.66
CA GLN A 100 9.28 7.77 9.37
C GLN A 100 8.72 8.88 8.47
N PRO A 101 7.98 9.87 9.05
CA PRO A 101 7.56 11.05 8.31
C PRO A 101 8.75 11.83 7.75
N GLY A 102 8.81 11.96 6.43
CA GLY A 102 9.92 12.63 5.72
C GLY A 102 10.83 11.69 4.94
N ASP A 103 10.73 10.39 5.16
CA ASP A 103 11.49 9.39 4.39
C ASP A 103 11.16 9.44 2.89
N TYR A 104 12.13 9.05 2.09
CA TYR A 104 11.95 8.71 0.68
C TYR A 104 11.83 7.18 0.59
N VAL A 105 10.63 6.70 0.27
CA VAL A 105 10.30 5.28 0.33
C VAL A 105 9.92 4.75 -1.05
N LEU A 106 10.40 3.56 -1.40
CA LEU A 106 9.99 2.80 -2.56
C LEU A 106 9.26 1.53 -2.13
N ASP A 107 8.07 1.32 -2.67
CA ASP A 107 7.39 0.02 -2.73
C ASP A 107 7.55 -0.49 -4.17
N LEU A 108 8.45 -1.46 -4.38
CA LEU A 108 8.94 -1.82 -5.72
C LEU A 108 7.99 -2.75 -6.48
N CYS A 109 7.21 -3.58 -5.77
CA CYS A 109 6.23 -4.51 -6.32
C CYS A 109 4.84 -4.28 -5.67
N ALA A 110 4.32 -3.07 -5.83
CA ALA A 110 3.36 -2.44 -4.93
C ALA A 110 1.91 -2.92 -5.04
N ALA A 111 1.48 -3.47 -6.19
CA ALA A 111 0.08 -3.82 -6.41
C ALA A 111 -0.37 -5.03 -5.56
N PRO A 112 -1.60 -4.99 -5.03
CA PRO A 112 -2.68 -4.04 -5.30
C PRO A 112 -2.66 -2.76 -4.44
N GLY A 113 -1.68 -2.55 -3.53
CA GLY A 113 -1.54 -1.32 -2.75
C GLY A 113 -1.74 -1.46 -1.24
N GLY A 114 -1.93 -2.68 -0.72
CA GLY A 114 -2.09 -2.91 0.71
C GLY A 114 -0.89 -2.40 1.52
N LYS A 115 0.33 -2.79 1.13
CA LYS A 115 1.57 -2.37 1.77
C LYS A 115 1.91 -0.90 1.46
N SER A 116 1.74 -0.44 0.21
CA SER A 116 1.91 0.98 -0.16
C SER A 116 1.04 1.92 0.69
N THR A 117 -0.21 1.55 0.92
CA THR A 117 -1.13 2.40 1.71
C THR A 117 -0.82 2.36 3.20
N GLN A 118 -0.22 1.28 3.71
CA GLN A 118 0.32 1.19 5.06
C GLN A 118 1.54 2.11 5.23
N ILE A 119 2.49 2.07 4.28
CA ILE A 119 3.65 2.97 4.21
C ILE A 119 3.18 4.43 4.17
N GLY A 120 2.29 4.76 3.24
CA GLY A 120 1.79 6.14 3.08
C GLY A 120 1.06 6.68 4.31
N ALA A 121 0.39 5.81 5.08
CA ALA A 121 -0.22 6.16 6.35
C ALA A 121 0.83 6.51 7.42
N ALA A 122 1.91 5.70 7.54
CA ALA A 122 3.02 5.95 8.46
C ALA A 122 3.78 7.25 8.13
N MET A 123 3.92 7.60 6.85
CA MET A 123 4.57 8.83 6.39
C MET A 123 3.81 10.13 6.75
N GLN A 124 2.53 10.06 7.10
CA GLN A 124 1.70 11.22 7.48
C GLN A 124 1.70 12.36 6.44
N GLY A 125 1.83 12.02 5.14
CA GLY A 125 1.87 12.98 4.04
C GLY A 125 3.18 13.74 3.87
N LYS A 126 4.23 13.38 4.60
CA LYS A 126 5.58 13.95 4.48
C LYS A 126 6.51 13.00 3.73
N GLY A 127 7.55 13.56 3.10
CA GLY A 127 8.46 12.77 2.27
C GLY A 127 7.85 12.35 0.93
N ILE A 128 8.41 11.33 0.30
CA ILE A 128 8.00 10.86 -1.04
C ILE A 128 7.83 9.35 -1.00
N LEU A 129 6.66 8.87 -1.41
CA LEU A 129 6.38 7.45 -1.62
C LEU A 129 6.30 7.17 -3.11
N VAL A 130 7.20 6.36 -3.64
CA VAL A 130 7.11 5.79 -4.98
C VAL A 130 6.52 4.39 -4.87
N CYS A 131 5.38 4.17 -5.53
CA CYS A 131 4.70 2.88 -5.61
C CYS A 131 4.82 2.38 -7.05
N ASN A 132 5.60 1.32 -7.26
CA ASN A 132 5.83 0.80 -8.60
C ASN A 132 5.12 -0.54 -8.83
N GLU A 133 4.63 -0.74 -10.03
CA GLU A 133 4.08 -2.02 -10.48
C GLU A 133 4.36 -2.19 -11.99
N ILE A 134 4.98 -3.32 -12.35
CA ILE A 134 5.36 -3.62 -13.73
C ILE A 134 4.15 -3.91 -14.63
N HIS A 135 3.06 -4.49 -14.08
CA HIS A 135 1.87 -4.84 -14.84
C HIS A 135 0.89 -3.67 -14.94
N PRO A 136 0.58 -3.15 -16.15
CA PRO A 136 -0.25 -1.95 -16.31
C PRO A 136 -1.65 -2.05 -15.69
N ALA A 137 -2.29 -3.23 -15.77
CA ALA A 137 -3.62 -3.43 -15.19
C ALA A 137 -3.57 -3.37 -13.66
N ARG A 138 -2.57 -3.99 -13.03
CA ARG A 138 -2.36 -3.97 -11.58
C ARG A 138 -1.96 -2.58 -11.08
N ALA A 139 -1.16 -1.84 -11.85
CA ALA A 139 -0.77 -0.47 -11.53
C ALA A 139 -1.99 0.49 -11.48
N LYS A 140 -3.04 0.25 -12.27
CA LYS A 140 -4.31 0.99 -12.16
C LYS A 140 -5.01 0.71 -10.84
N ILE A 141 -5.12 -0.56 -10.44
CA ILE A 141 -5.72 -0.96 -9.15
C ILE A 141 -4.93 -0.34 -7.97
N LEU A 142 -3.61 -0.36 -8.05
CA LEU A 142 -2.72 0.32 -7.09
C LEU A 142 -3.05 1.82 -7.00
N SER A 143 -3.16 2.52 -8.14
CA SER A 143 -3.49 3.94 -8.18
C SER A 143 -4.87 4.25 -7.58
N GLU A 144 -5.86 3.39 -7.81
CA GLU A 144 -7.21 3.50 -7.22
C GLU A 144 -7.17 3.32 -5.70
N ASN A 145 -6.39 2.38 -5.18
CA ASN A 145 -6.23 2.18 -3.74
C ASN A 145 -5.45 3.32 -3.07
N VAL A 146 -4.41 3.85 -3.71
CA VAL A 146 -3.70 5.07 -3.26
C VAL A 146 -4.67 6.25 -3.14
N GLU A 147 -5.57 6.40 -4.12
CA GLU A 147 -6.63 7.41 -4.10
C GLU A 147 -7.62 7.18 -2.97
N ARG A 148 -8.18 5.96 -2.87
CA ARG A 148 -9.19 5.60 -1.88
C ARG A 148 -8.69 5.83 -0.44
N MET A 149 -7.43 5.55 -0.16
CA MET A 149 -6.82 5.78 1.14
C MET A 149 -6.38 7.23 1.39
N GLY A 150 -6.61 8.13 0.44
CA GLY A 150 -6.37 9.57 0.57
C GLY A 150 -4.89 9.96 0.67
N LEU A 151 -3.98 9.21 0.04
CA LEU A 151 -2.55 9.52 0.09
C LEU A 151 -2.23 10.76 -0.76
N THR A 152 -1.46 11.68 -0.21
CA THR A 152 -1.14 12.97 -0.85
C THR A 152 0.27 13.06 -1.41
N ASN A 153 1.19 12.22 -0.94
CA ASN A 153 2.62 12.22 -1.25
C ASN A 153 3.08 10.98 -2.03
N ALA A 154 2.14 10.26 -2.64
CA ALA A 154 2.41 9.05 -3.40
C ALA A 154 2.52 9.32 -4.90
N VAL A 155 3.53 8.72 -5.53
CA VAL A 155 3.74 8.68 -6.97
C VAL A 155 3.58 7.23 -7.43
N VAL A 156 2.66 6.96 -8.38
CA VAL A 156 2.46 5.62 -8.93
C VAL A 156 3.13 5.51 -10.29
N THR A 157 4.07 4.56 -10.41
CA THR A 157 4.80 4.28 -11.64
C THR A 157 4.47 2.89 -12.20
N ASN A 158 4.63 2.73 -13.51
CA ASN A 158 4.49 1.45 -14.21
C ASN A 158 5.78 1.16 -14.99
N GLU A 159 6.83 0.78 -14.25
CA GLU A 159 8.17 0.58 -14.80
C GLU A 159 8.74 -0.77 -14.35
N SER A 160 9.77 -1.23 -15.07
CA SER A 160 10.58 -2.34 -14.58
C SER A 160 11.58 -1.89 -13.51
N PRO A 161 12.03 -2.78 -12.61
CA PRO A 161 13.04 -2.45 -11.61
C PRO A 161 14.31 -1.85 -12.18
N GLU A 162 14.82 -2.39 -13.31
CA GLU A 162 16.04 -1.93 -14.00
C GLU A 162 15.87 -0.50 -14.53
N ARG A 163 14.65 -0.16 -14.96
CA ARG A 163 14.36 1.20 -15.42
C ARG A 163 14.37 2.18 -14.25
N LEU A 164 13.83 1.80 -13.10
CA LEU A 164 13.81 2.64 -11.91
C LEU A 164 15.20 2.82 -11.29
N SER A 165 16.02 1.77 -11.24
CA SER A 165 17.38 1.85 -10.68
C SER A 165 18.28 2.80 -11.46
N ALA A 166 18.13 2.87 -12.79
CA ALA A 166 18.79 3.86 -13.61
C ALA A 166 18.36 5.31 -13.28
N TYR A 167 17.16 5.52 -12.73
CA TYR A 167 16.64 6.84 -12.34
C TYR A 167 17.00 7.26 -10.93
N PHE A 168 17.10 6.30 -10.01
CA PHE A 168 17.12 6.54 -8.57
C PHE A 168 18.30 5.86 -7.86
N PRO A 169 19.56 5.98 -8.36
CA PRO A 169 20.70 5.38 -7.67
C PRO A 169 20.87 6.01 -6.28
N GLU A 170 20.98 5.18 -5.24
CA GLU A 170 21.12 5.59 -3.83
C GLU A 170 20.10 6.69 -3.39
N TYR A 171 18.84 6.52 -3.81
CA TYR A 171 17.82 7.56 -3.66
C TYR A 171 16.92 7.35 -2.44
N PHE A 172 16.56 6.11 -2.12
CA PHE A 172 15.56 5.79 -1.11
C PHE A 172 16.17 5.48 0.26
N ASP A 173 15.54 6.01 1.31
CA ASP A 173 15.88 5.70 2.70
C ASP A 173 15.37 4.31 3.07
N LYS A 174 14.21 3.94 2.53
CA LYS A 174 13.51 2.69 2.79
C LYS A 174 13.02 2.07 1.48
N ILE A 175 13.20 0.76 1.32
CA ILE A 175 12.65 0.02 0.18
C ILE A 175 11.90 -1.20 0.70
N LEU A 176 10.68 -1.40 0.21
CA LEU A 176 9.93 -2.63 0.34
C LEU A 176 9.99 -3.39 -0.98
N VAL A 177 10.37 -4.66 -0.89
CA VAL A 177 10.29 -5.64 -1.97
C VAL A 177 9.37 -6.76 -1.52
N ASP A 178 8.05 -6.55 -1.68
CA ASP A 178 7.05 -7.62 -1.55
C ASP A 178 7.05 -8.38 -2.86
N ALA A 179 7.92 -9.36 -2.97
CA ALA A 179 8.34 -9.93 -4.25
C ALA A 179 7.26 -10.78 -4.91
N PRO A 180 7.15 -10.75 -6.25
CA PRO A 180 6.36 -11.75 -6.94
C PRO A 180 6.92 -13.14 -6.66
N CYS A 181 6.08 -14.03 -6.13
CA CYS A 181 6.45 -15.35 -5.65
C CYS A 181 5.47 -16.43 -6.13
N SER A 182 5.76 -17.70 -5.82
CA SER A 182 4.89 -18.83 -6.16
C SER A 182 3.55 -18.82 -5.42
N GLY A 183 3.40 -18.02 -4.35
CA GLY A 183 2.12 -17.71 -3.73
C GLY A 183 1.49 -18.81 -2.89
N GLU A 184 2.26 -19.69 -2.30
CA GLU A 184 1.79 -20.87 -1.55
C GLU A 184 0.92 -20.51 -0.34
N GLY A 185 1.21 -19.39 0.33
CA GLY A 185 0.36 -18.83 1.39
C GLY A 185 -1.01 -18.33 0.90
N MET A 186 -1.24 -18.32 -0.42
CA MET A 186 -2.53 -17.90 -0.98
C MET A 186 -3.44 -19.09 -1.34
N PHE A 187 -2.98 -20.32 -1.20
CA PHE A 187 -3.72 -21.53 -1.59
C PHE A 187 -5.09 -21.64 -0.91
N ARG A 188 -5.18 -21.25 0.37
CA ARG A 188 -6.46 -21.24 1.10
C ARG A 188 -7.48 -20.24 0.54
N LYS A 189 -7.04 -19.18 -0.12
CA LYS A 189 -7.89 -18.10 -0.64
C LYS A 189 -8.22 -18.26 -2.12
N HIS A 190 -7.33 -18.89 -2.88
CA HIS A 190 -7.40 -18.95 -4.35
C HIS A 190 -7.05 -20.37 -4.82
N GLU A 191 -8.06 -21.18 -5.13
CA GLU A 191 -7.85 -22.53 -5.67
C GLU A 191 -7.09 -22.51 -7.02
N GLU A 192 -7.22 -21.42 -7.78
CA GLU A 192 -6.48 -21.22 -9.02
C GLU A 192 -4.97 -21.20 -8.79
N ALA A 193 -4.50 -20.64 -7.64
CA ALA A 193 -3.08 -20.64 -7.28
C ALA A 193 -2.51 -22.06 -7.14
N CYS A 194 -3.30 -23.02 -6.66
CA CYS A 194 -2.89 -24.42 -6.57
C CYS A 194 -2.70 -25.04 -7.97
N SER A 195 -3.55 -24.68 -8.94
CA SER A 195 -3.51 -25.24 -10.30
C SER A 195 -2.38 -24.66 -11.16
N GLU A 196 -1.95 -23.43 -10.87
CA GLU A 196 -0.86 -22.73 -11.57
C GLU A 196 0.53 -23.02 -10.95
N TRP A 197 0.55 -23.58 -9.76
CA TRP A 197 1.79 -23.85 -9.03
C TRP A 197 2.54 -25.07 -9.59
N SER A 198 3.86 -24.95 -9.70
CA SER A 198 4.77 -26.07 -9.98
C SER A 198 6.16 -25.80 -9.38
N PRO A 199 7.00 -26.84 -9.18
CA PRO A 199 8.39 -26.66 -8.77
C PRO A 199 9.18 -25.74 -9.71
N GLU A 200 8.92 -25.82 -11.02
CA GLU A 200 9.57 -24.99 -12.03
C GLU A 200 9.17 -23.52 -11.89
N ASN A 201 7.92 -23.24 -11.49
CA ASN A 201 7.46 -21.89 -11.22
C ASN A 201 8.14 -21.29 -9.96
N VAL A 202 8.38 -22.12 -8.92
CA VAL A 202 9.16 -21.72 -7.73
C VAL A 202 10.57 -21.25 -8.14
N GLU A 203 11.27 -22.04 -8.96
CA GLU A 203 12.62 -21.72 -9.46
C GLU A 203 12.62 -20.44 -10.34
N LEU A 204 11.58 -20.26 -11.16
CA LEU A 204 11.42 -19.06 -11.98
C LEU A 204 11.19 -17.82 -11.13
N CYS A 205 10.38 -17.94 -10.08
CA CYS A 205 10.13 -16.87 -9.12
C CYS A 205 11.41 -16.48 -8.37
N ALA A 206 12.17 -17.48 -7.87
CA ALA A 206 13.44 -17.26 -7.18
C ALA A 206 14.44 -16.46 -8.06
N LYS A 207 14.59 -16.84 -9.33
CA LYS A 207 15.45 -16.10 -10.29
C LYS A 207 14.97 -14.66 -10.53
N ARG A 208 13.67 -14.45 -10.59
CA ARG A 208 13.09 -13.10 -10.75
C ARG A 208 13.34 -12.24 -9.51
N GLN A 209 13.22 -12.85 -8.33
CA GLN A 209 13.48 -12.18 -7.05
C GLN A 209 14.95 -11.76 -6.93
N ASP A 210 15.89 -12.58 -7.37
CA ASP A 210 17.31 -12.22 -7.44
C ASP A 210 17.53 -10.92 -8.23
N SER A 211 16.97 -10.81 -9.44
CA SER A 211 17.05 -9.59 -10.25
C SER A 211 16.41 -8.37 -9.59
N VAL A 212 15.21 -8.53 -8.99
CA VAL A 212 14.50 -7.43 -8.33
C VAL A 212 15.28 -6.91 -7.12
N LEU A 213 15.89 -7.81 -6.32
CA LEU A 213 16.71 -7.46 -5.17
C LEU A 213 17.98 -6.73 -5.57
N ASP A 214 18.67 -7.16 -6.65
CA ASP A 214 19.88 -6.50 -7.16
C ASP A 214 19.57 -5.04 -7.55
N GLU A 215 18.46 -4.79 -8.23
CA GLU A 215 18.02 -3.43 -8.58
C GLU A 215 17.61 -2.61 -7.35
N ALA A 216 17.01 -3.23 -6.36
CA ALA A 216 16.69 -2.56 -5.09
C ALA A 216 17.96 -2.12 -4.34
N ALA A 217 19.02 -2.93 -4.34
CA ALA A 217 20.32 -2.59 -3.73
C ALA A 217 20.95 -1.34 -4.36
N VAL A 218 20.82 -1.17 -5.69
CA VAL A 218 21.29 0.04 -6.40
C VAL A 218 20.54 1.28 -5.94
N MET A 219 19.23 1.16 -5.69
CA MET A 219 18.37 2.28 -5.31
C MET A 219 18.43 2.65 -3.84
N LEU A 220 18.88 1.72 -2.98
CA LEU A 220 18.96 1.91 -1.54
C LEU A 220 20.16 2.80 -1.17
N LYS A 221 19.92 3.85 -0.37
CA LYS A 221 20.99 4.67 0.21
C LYS A 221 21.87 3.85 1.15
N LYS A 222 23.09 4.32 1.38
CA LYS A 222 23.91 3.89 2.53
C LYS A 222 23.16 4.17 3.82
N GLY A 223 23.20 3.25 4.77
CA GLY A 223 22.42 3.33 6.01
C GLY A 223 20.90 3.12 5.81
N GLY A 224 20.45 2.87 4.59
CA GLY A 224 19.05 2.61 4.26
C GLY A 224 18.62 1.21 4.66
N ARG A 225 17.30 1.01 4.79
CA ARG A 225 16.69 -0.28 5.14
C ARG A 225 15.87 -0.82 3.98
N LEU A 226 16.05 -2.10 3.68
CA LEU A 226 15.25 -2.87 2.75
C LEU A 226 14.53 -3.98 3.51
N VAL A 227 13.21 -4.11 3.31
CA VAL A 227 12.46 -5.29 3.74
C VAL A 227 12.10 -6.08 2.51
N TYR A 228 12.59 -7.32 2.47
CA TYR A 228 12.19 -8.33 1.50
C TYR A 228 11.08 -9.18 2.09
N SER A 229 10.04 -9.48 1.34
CA SER A 229 8.95 -10.37 1.78
C SER A 229 8.35 -11.16 0.64
N THR A 230 7.81 -12.34 0.99
CA THR A 230 7.04 -13.21 0.10
C THR A 230 5.82 -13.78 0.84
N CYS A 231 4.84 -14.24 0.09
CA CYS A 231 3.72 -15.04 0.60
C CYS A 231 3.85 -16.51 0.17
N THR A 232 5.07 -17.05 0.19
CA THR A 232 5.35 -18.47 -0.08
C THR A 232 6.04 -19.14 1.11
N PHE A 233 6.20 -20.46 1.08
CA PHE A 233 6.97 -21.24 2.06
C PHE A 233 8.23 -21.84 1.42
N ALA A 234 8.43 -21.63 0.12
CA ALA A 234 9.51 -22.23 -0.64
C ALA A 234 10.87 -21.68 -0.18
N MET A 235 11.74 -22.54 0.34
CA MET A 235 13.07 -22.16 0.79
C MET A 235 13.92 -21.49 -0.30
N GLN A 236 13.72 -21.86 -1.56
CA GLN A 236 14.42 -21.27 -2.71
C GLN A 236 14.11 -19.78 -2.91
N GLU A 237 12.85 -19.39 -2.60
CA GLU A 237 12.33 -18.02 -2.73
C GLU A 237 12.55 -17.20 -1.45
N ASP A 238 12.69 -17.84 -0.31
CA ASP A 238 12.79 -17.26 1.01
C ASP A 238 14.27 -17.13 1.42
N GLU A 239 14.78 -18.03 2.27
CA GLU A 239 16.18 -18.01 2.71
C GLU A 239 17.14 -18.10 1.53
N GLY A 240 16.82 -18.89 0.51
CA GLY A 240 17.65 -19.02 -0.69
C GLY A 240 17.84 -17.71 -1.44
N SER A 241 16.78 -16.95 -1.65
CA SER A 241 16.89 -15.63 -2.30
C SER A 241 17.68 -14.64 -1.46
N VAL A 242 17.46 -14.61 -0.14
CA VAL A 242 18.22 -13.73 0.78
C VAL A 242 19.70 -14.13 0.79
N ALA A 243 20.02 -15.44 0.88
CA ALA A 243 21.40 -15.92 0.90
C ALA A 243 22.16 -15.57 -0.40
N ARG A 244 21.58 -15.83 -1.55
CA ARG A 244 22.17 -15.49 -2.85
C ARG A 244 22.36 -13.98 -2.99
N PHE A 245 21.42 -13.18 -2.50
CA PHE A 245 21.49 -11.72 -2.50
C PHE A 245 22.67 -11.22 -1.65
N LEU A 246 22.79 -11.69 -0.40
CA LEU A 246 23.88 -11.29 0.50
C LEU A 246 25.27 -11.65 -0.02
N LEU A 247 25.41 -12.78 -0.72
CA LEU A 247 26.67 -13.18 -1.35
C LEU A 247 27.06 -12.24 -2.51
N ARG A 248 26.08 -11.65 -3.21
CA ARG A 248 26.35 -10.66 -4.28
C ARG A 248 26.53 -9.23 -3.74
N HIS A 249 25.98 -8.93 -2.57
CA HIS A 249 25.95 -7.60 -1.96
C HIS A 249 26.54 -7.60 -0.54
N PRO A 250 27.87 -7.74 -0.39
CA PRO A 250 28.53 -7.82 0.92
C PRO A 250 28.40 -6.53 1.75
N GLU A 251 27.98 -5.42 1.13
CA GLU A 251 27.64 -4.16 1.81
C GLU A 251 26.27 -4.20 2.50
N ILE A 252 25.49 -5.27 2.35
CA ILE A 252 24.18 -5.44 2.96
C ILE A 252 24.22 -6.58 3.97
N SER A 253 23.58 -6.40 5.11
CA SER A 253 23.49 -7.41 6.17
C SER A 253 22.07 -7.53 6.70
N ILE A 254 21.75 -8.68 7.32
CA ILE A 254 20.46 -8.90 7.98
C ILE A 254 20.48 -8.21 9.34
N LYS A 255 19.47 -7.36 9.57
CA LYS A 255 19.24 -6.72 10.86
C LYS A 255 18.41 -7.64 11.75
N GLU A 256 18.86 -7.80 12.99
CA GLU A 256 18.04 -8.44 14.01
C GLU A 256 16.89 -7.54 14.43
N THR A 257 15.70 -8.11 14.53
CA THR A 257 14.47 -7.42 14.87
C THR A 257 13.64 -8.24 15.85
N HIS A 258 12.73 -7.57 16.55
CA HIS A 258 11.78 -8.26 17.44
C HIS A 258 10.88 -9.22 16.66
N ARG A 259 10.64 -10.41 17.19
CA ARG A 259 9.63 -11.35 16.72
C ARG A 259 8.46 -11.37 17.69
N TYR A 260 7.25 -11.30 17.17
CA TYR A 260 6.03 -11.48 17.96
C TYR A 260 5.77 -12.96 18.20
N ASP A 261 4.97 -13.29 19.22
CA ASP A 261 4.59 -14.65 19.53
C ASP A 261 3.98 -15.36 18.30
N GLY A 262 4.44 -16.57 18.04
CA GLY A 262 4.07 -17.37 16.86
C GLY A 262 4.90 -17.07 15.59
N MET A 263 5.76 -16.06 15.60
CA MET A 263 6.74 -15.85 14.53
C MET A 263 8.00 -16.67 14.79
N GLU A 264 8.46 -17.38 13.78
CA GLU A 264 9.63 -18.25 13.85
C GLU A 264 10.87 -17.61 13.23
N PRO A 265 12.08 -17.98 13.69
CA PRO A 265 13.31 -17.60 13.00
C PRO A 265 13.42 -18.28 11.64
N GLY A 266 14.15 -17.65 10.72
CA GLY A 266 14.56 -18.31 9.48
C GLY A 266 15.53 -19.46 9.74
N ARG A 267 15.73 -20.28 8.72
CA ARG A 267 16.47 -21.52 8.78
C ARG A 267 17.75 -21.43 7.94
N PRO A 268 18.95 -21.31 8.57
CA PRO A 268 20.22 -21.27 7.83
C PRO A 268 20.44 -22.50 6.94
N ASP A 269 19.97 -23.67 7.37
CA ASP A 269 20.04 -24.91 6.61
C ASP A 269 19.18 -24.92 5.32
N TRP A 270 18.27 -23.95 5.18
CA TRP A 270 17.44 -23.78 3.97
C TRP A 270 18.00 -22.74 2.97
N ALA A 271 19.14 -22.13 3.29
CA ALA A 271 19.76 -21.13 2.43
C ALA A 271 20.16 -21.65 1.04
N GLY A 272 20.53 -22.93 0.94
CA GLY A 272 20.89 -23.57 -0.32
C GLY A 272 22.15 -23.01 -0.99
N THR A 273 23.03 -22.35 -0.22
CA THR A 273 24.29 -21.74 -0.70
C THR A 273 25.46 -22.20 0.17
N GLU A 274 26.67 -22.21 -0.41
CA GLU A 274 27.92 -22.35 0.32
C GLU A 274 28.90 -21.25 -0.12
N PRO A 275 29.42 -20.41 0.80
CA PRO A 275 29.07 -20.41 2.22
C PRO A 275 27.64 -19.92 2.49
N VAL A 276 27.07 -20.31 3.63
CA VAL A 276 25.81 -19.73 4.15
C VAL A 276 26.15 -18.39 4.76
N PRO A 277 25.49 -17.28 4.35
CA PRO A 277 25.72 -15.96 4.95
C PRO A 277 25.33 -15.92 6.43
N ASP A 278 26.02 -15.09 7.21
CA ASP A 278 25.72 -14.87 8.62
C ASP A 278 24.35 -14.21 8.83
N GLY A 279 23.67 -14.61 9.90
CA GLY A 279 22.43 -13.96 10.35
C GLY A 279 21.16 -14.47 9.68
N MET A 280 21.19 -15.56 8.92
CA MET A 280 20.00 -16.14 8.28
C MET A 280 18.89 -16.46 9.30
N GLU A 281 19.25 -16.84 10.53
CA GLU A 281 18.33 -17.06 11.66
C GLU A 281 17.58 -15.79 12.13
N LYS A 282 18.01 -14.61 11.67
CA LYS A 282 17.36 -13.32 11.95
C LYS A 282 16.21 -13.01 11.00
N THR A 283 16.08 -13.74 9.91
CA THR A 283 14.89 -13.67 9.06
C THR A 283 13.67 -14.22 9.81
N ILE A 284 12.48 -13.95 9.32
CA ILE A 284 11.25 -14.24 10.07
C ILE A 284 10.29 -15.03 9.17
N ARG A 285 9.76 -16.13 9.72
CA ARG A 285 8.69 -16.91 9.11
C ARG A 285 7.40 -16.80 9.92
N LEU A 286 6.31 -16.55 9.21
CA LEU A 286 4.96 -16.55 9.75
C LEU A 286 4.25 -17.79 9.20
N TRP A 287 3.97 -18.74 10.08
CA TRP A 287 3.34 -20.01 9.69
C TRP A 287 1.85 -20.04 10.02
N PRO A 288 0.97 -20.54 9.13
CA PRO A 288 -0.48 -20.53 9.35
C PRO A 288 -0.94 -21.43 10.51
N HIS A 289 -0.14 -22.38 10.95
CA HIS A 289 -0.40 -23.26 12.09
C HIS A 289 0.10 -22.68 13.43
N LYS A 290 0.85 -21.58 13.41
CA LYS A 290 1.41 -20.92 14.61
C LYS A 290 0.77 -19.57 14.90
N LEU A 291 0.14 -18.95 13.90
CA LEU A 291 -0.50 -17.66 14.04
C LEU A 291 -1.74 -17.53 13.14
N HIS A 292 -2.57 -16.56 13.43
CA HIS A 292 -3.77 -16.30 12.66
C HIS A 292 -3.46 -15.53 11.39
N GLY A 293 -3.01 -16.22 10.35
CA GLY A 293 -2.64 -15.66 9.03
C GLY A 293 -2.42 -16.73 7.99
N GLU A 294 -2.21 -16.30 6.75
CA GLU A 294 -2.02 -17.22 5.61
C GLU A 294 -0.56 -17.67 5.44
N GLY A 295 0.34 -17.00 6.12
CA GLY A 295 1.77 -17.26 6.03
C GLY A 295 2.52 -16.18 5.25
N HIS A 296 3.74 -15.90 5.70
CA HIS A 296 4.64 -14.92 5.10
C HIS A 296 6.08 -15.24 5.48
N PHE A 297 7.01 -14.77 4.65
CA PHE A 297 8.42 -14.69 4.98
C PHE A 297 8.87 -13.24 4.89
N LEU A 298 9.79 -12.83 5.75
CA LEU A 298 10.42 -11.53 5.64
C LEU A 298 11.87 -11.51 6.14
N ALA A 299 12.69 -10.69 5.50
CA ALA A 299 14.05 -10.36 5.90
C ALA A 299 14.21 -8.84 6.00
N VAL A 300 14.72 -8.36 7.12
CA VAL A 300 15.06 -6.95 7.30
C VAL A 300 16.54 -6.77 7.03
N LEU A 301 16.86 -5.96 6.04
CA LEU A 301 18.20 -5.79 5.48
C LEU A 301 18.62 -4.32 5.64
N GLU A 302 19.89 -4.08 5.99
CA GLU A 302 20.46 -2.73 6.06
C GLU A 302 21.75 -2.64 5.23
N LYS A 303 21.83 -1.56 4.43
CA LYS A 303 23.04 -1.25 3.64
C LYS A 303 24.03 -0.51 4.53
N THR A 304 25.26 -1.00 4.63
CA THR A 304 26.31 -0.40 5.45
C THR A 304 26.74 0.97 4.94
N GLY A 305 27.31 1.79 5.84
CA GLY A 305 27.83 3.11 5.54
C GLY A 305 26.92 4.24 6.02
N GLU A 306 27.48 5.43 6.04
CA GLU A 306 26.79 6.65 6.46
C GLU A 306 26.55 7.57 5.27
N VAL A 307 25.42 8.22 5.28
CA VAL A 307 25.13 9.30 4.33
C VAL A 307 25.87 10.55 4.79
N PRO A 308 26.69 11.21 3.96
CA PRO A 308 27.37 12.44 4.34
C PRO A 308 26.39 13.51 4.81
N GLU A 309 26.80 14.32 5.82
CA GLU A 309 26.00 15.44 6.29
C GLU A 309 25.65 16.38 5.13
N GLY A 310 24.36 16.75 5.02
CA GLY A 310 23.85 17.56 3.93
C GLY A 310 23.61 16.82 2.61
N TYR A 311 23.77 15.50 2.58
CA TYR A 311 23.44 14.70 1.40
C TYR A 311 21.97 14.91 1.01
N ARG A 312 21.75 15.21 -0.27
CA ARG A 312 20.41 15.21 -0.87
C ARG A 312 20.37 14.15 -1.95
N ALA A 313 19.42 13.23 -1.81
CA ALA A 313 19.14 12.25 -2.84
C ALA A 313 18.93 12.96 -4.19
N ARG A 314 19.59 12.48 -5.23
CA ARG A 314 19.49 13.06 -6.59
C ARG A 314 18.91 12.02 -7.51
N SER A 315 17.79 12.35 -8.14
CA SER A 315 17.32 11.60 -9.29
C SER A 315 18.09 12.04 -10.56
N LEU A 316 18.05 11.20 -11.58
CA LEU A 316 18.77 11.44 -12.86
C LEU A 316 18.50 12.82 -13.48
N TYR A 317 17.29 13.36 -13.31
CA TYR A 317 16.86 14.64 -13.92
C TYR A 317 16.58 15.76 -12.87
N GLY A 318 17.00 15.58 -11.62
CA GLY A 318 16.82 16.56 -10.56
C GLY A 318 15.39 16.64 -10.04
N ILE A 319 14.99 17.83 -9.58
CA ILE A 319 13.68 18.08 -8.98
C ILE A 319 12.66 18.47 -10.07
N GLN A 320 11.41 18.00 -9.91
CA GLN A 320 10.30 18.30 -10.81
C GLN A 320 9.99 19.82 -10.79
N LYS A 321 9.84 20.40 -11.98
CA LYS A 321 9.39 21.80 -12.11
C LYS A 321 7.87 21.87 -12.18
N GLY A 322 7.29 22.82 -11.44
CA GLY A 322 5.85 23.12 -11.47
C GLY A 322 5.46 24.08 -12.59
N ILE A 323 4.15 24.22 -12.78
CA ILE A 323 3.54 25.22 -13.65
C ILE A 323 3.43 26.59 -12.97
N ALA A 324 3.26 27.65 -13.75
CA ALA A 324 3.13 28.99 -13.21
C ALA A 324 1.76 29.23 -12.55
N PRO A 325 1.65 30.08 -11.49
CA PRO A 325 0.40 30.32 -10.78
C PRO A 325 -0.79 30.75 -11.65
N LYS A 326 -0.55 31.49 -12.73
CA LYS A 326 -1.57 31.88 -13.70
C LYS A 326 -2.25 30.71 -14.39
N ASP A 327 -1.56 29.56 -14.53
CA ASP A 327 -2.04 28.41 -15.25
C ASP A 327 -2.99 27.53 -14.40
N PHE A 328 -3.12 27.83 -13.09
CA PHE A 328 -4.05 27.17 -12.18
C PHE A 328 -4.91 28.16 -11.35
N ALA A 329 -5.21 29.32 -11.90
CA ALA A 329 -5.99 30.37 -11.21
C ALA A 329 -7.39 29.88 -10.80
N ALA A 330 -8.08 29.09 -11.62
CA ALA A 330 -9.40 28.53 -11.29
C ALA A 330 -9.35 27.55 -10.09
N TRP A 331 -8.23 26.84 -9.89
CA TRP A 331 -8.00 26.09 -8.66
C TRP A 331 -7.89 27.01 -7.46
N LYS A 332 -7.14 28.12 -7.55
CA LYS A 332 -6.96 29.05 -6.43
C LYS A 332 -8.28 29.72 -6.02
N GLU A 333 -9.17 29.96 -6.97
CA GLU A 333 -10.53 30.43 -6.69
C GLU A 333 -11.34 29.35 -5.96
N PHE A 334 -11.36 28.12 -6.46
CA PHE A 334 -12.02 26.98 -5.80
C PHE A 334 -11.48 26.76 -4.38
N GLU A 335 -10.14 26.75 -4.21
CA GLU A 335 -9.49 26.60 -2.91
C GLU A 335 -9.97 27.64 -1.90
N ARG A 336 -10.01 28.91 -2.31
CA ARG A 336 -10.47 30.04 -1.45
C ARG A 336 -11.95 29.92 -1.08
N GLU A 337 -12.81 29.47 -2.02
CA GLU A 337 -14.25 29.45 -1.82
C GLU A 337 -14.77 28.20 -1.13
N SER A 338 -14.10 27.06 -1.35
CA SER A 338 -14.60 25.75 -0.95
C SER A 338 -13.78 25.08 0.14
N LEU A 339 -12.54 25.54 0.40
CA LEU A 339 -11.63 24.92 1.36
C LEU A 339 -11.18 25.90 2.45
N LYS A 340 -11.01 25.37 3.67
CA LYS A 340 -10.36 26.05 4.80
C LYS A 340 -8.87 25.75 4.87
N LYS A 341 -8.45 24.70 4.17
CA LYS A 341 -7.06 24.24 4.06
C LYS A 341 -6.42 24.80 2.81
N GLN A 342 -5.19 25.25 2.92
CA GLN A 342 -4.36 25.63 1.78
C GLN A 342 -3.42 24.48 1.39
N PHE A 343 -3.20 24.35 0.09
CA PHE A 343 -2.32 23.35 -0.47
C PHE A 343 -1.03 23.99 -1.00
N ASP A 344 0.10 23.40 -0.63
CA ASP A 344 1.44 23.86 -0.98
C ASP A 344 2.29 22.70 -1.50
N GLY A 345 2.96 22.91 -2.63
CA GLY A 345 3.74 21.90 -3.31
C GLY A 345 4.01 22.27 -4.76
N ILE A 346 4.35 21.26 -5.57
CA ILE A 346 4.59 21.43 -7.00
C ILE A 346 3.28 21.16 -7.75
N PHE A 347 2.70 22.21 -8.35
CA PHE A 347 1.50 22.06 -9.20
C PHE A 347 1.91 21.56 -10.59
N LEU A 348 1.28 20.47 -11.05
CA LEU A 348 1.53 19.84 -12.33
C LEU A 348 0.24 19.75 -13.14
N LEU A 349 0.35 19.93 -14.46
CA LEU A 349 -0.80 19.82 -15.37
C LEU A 349 -0.51 18.77 -16.43
N PHE A 350 -1.37 17.74 -16.49
CA PHE A 350 -1.37 16.71 -17.53
C PHE A 350 -2.67 16.79 -18.34
N GLY A 351 -2.57 17.37 -19.54
CA GLY A 351 -3.76 17.78 -20.28
C GLY A 351 -4.52 18.85 -19.50
N ASP A 352 -5.75 18.55 -19.07
CA ASP A 352 -6.57 19.42 -18.21
C ASP A 352 -6.61 18.97 -16.74
N GLN A 353 -5.86 17.92 -16.36
CA GLN A 353 -5.84 17.35 -15.02
C GLN A 353 -4.75 18.01 -14.17
N LEU A 354 -5.16 18.63 -13.06
CA LEU A 354 -4.27 19.31 -12.11
C LEU A 354 -3.88 18.36 -10.96
N TYR A 355 -2.58 18.26 -10.70
CA TYR A 355 -2.02 17.47 -9.61
C TYR A 355 -1.18 18.36 -8.68
N LEU A 356 -1.10 17.94 -7.42
CA LEU A 356 -0.17 18.47 -6.43
C LEU A 356 0.85 17.39 -6.06
N ALA A 357 2.11 17.68 -6.28
CA ALA A 357 3.22 16.82 -5.91
C ALA A 357 4.01 17.39 -4.72
N PRO A 358 4.73 16.55 -3.95
CA PRO A 358 5.65 17.00 -2.90
C PRO A 358 6.71 17.97 -3.42
N LYS A 359 7.18 18.90 -2.58
CA LYS A 359 8.14 19.95 -2.97
C LYS A 359 9.46 19.42 -3.52
N ASP A 360 9.93 18.29 -2.99
CA ASP A 360 11.21 17.67 -3.38
C ASP A 360 11.02 16.50 -4.35
N MET A 361 9.86 16.42 -5.00
CA MET A 361 9.56 15.35 -5.93
C MET A 361 10.60 15.28 -7.06
N PRO A 362 11.13 14.09 -7.39
CA PRO A 362 12.06 13.93 -8.50
C PRO A 362 11.38 14.20 -9.82
N ALA A 363 12.14 14.70 -10.79
CA ALA A 363 11.63 14.89 -12.14
C ALA A 363 11.27 13.53 -12.75
N LEU A 364 10.03 13.39 -13.23
CA LEU A 364 9.47 12.15 -13.74
C LEU A 364 9.61 11.99 -15.28
N LYS A 365 10.45 12.83 -15.90
CA LYS A 365 10.65 12.83 -17.35
C LYS A 365 11.09 11.45 -17.84
N GLY A 366 10.33 10.84 -18.75
CA GLY A 366 10.63 9.57 -19.39
C GLY A 366 10.24 8.34 -18.59
N LEU A 367 9.63 8.49 -17.41
CA LEU A 367 8.95 7.41 -16.67
C LEU A 367 7.48 7.33 -17.05
N LYS A 368 6.93 6.12 -17.04
CA LYS A 368 5.49 5.88 -17.14
C LYS A 368 4.85 6.11 -15.78
N VAL A 369 4.20 7.24 -15.62
CA VAL A 369 3.59 7.66 -14.36
C VAL A 369 2.07 7.65 -14.51
N LEU A 370 1.39 6.92 -13.63
CA LEU A 370 -0.07 6.87 -13.56
C LEU A 370 -0.62 7.96 -12.64
N ARG A 371 0.14 8.27 -11.58
CA ARG A 371 -0.25 9.27 -10.57
C ARG A 371 0.99 10.02 -10.10
N PRO A 372 1.12 11.31 -10.42
CA PRO A 372 2.28 12.12 -10.03
C PRO A 372 2.08 12.88 -8.70
N GLY A 373 1.29 12.35 -7.77
CA GLY A 373 0.88 12.99 -6.52
C GLY A 373 -0.63 13.03 -6.35
N LEU A 374 -1.14 13.99 -5.57
CA LEU A 374 -2.57 14.18 -5.33
C LEU A 374 -3.27 14.77 -6.55
N HIS A 375 -4.25 14.07 -7.10
CA HIS A 375 -5.11 14.62 -8.15
C HIS A 375 -6.09 15.61 -7.55
N LEU A 376 -5.90 16.91 -7.83
CA LEU A 376 -6.75 17.99 -7.33
C LEU A 376 -8.07 18.10 -8.10
N GLY A 377 -8.03 17.99 -9.43
CA GLY A 377 -9.22 18.07 -10.26
C GLY A 377 -8.93 18.46 -11.71
N THR A 378 -9.99 18.83 -12.41
CA THR A 378 -9.96 19.15 -13.82
C THR A 378 -10.09 20.67 -14.03
N MET A 379 -9.15 21.24 -14.79
CA MET A 379 -9.19 22.64 -15.23
C MET A 379 -10.15 22.75 -16.41
N LYS A 380 -11.24 23.48 -16.25
CA LYS A 380 -12.20 23.79 -17.33
C LYS A 380 -12.12 25.28 -17.67
N LYS A 381 -12.67 25.66 -18.83
CA LYS A 381 -12.73 27.06 -19.22
C LYS A 381 -13.51 27.87 -18.18
N GLY A 382 -12.80 28.72 -17.40
CA GLY A 382 -13.37 29.59 -16.37
C GLY A 382 -13.91 28.89 -15.11
N ARG A 383 -13.58 27.61 -14.86
CA ARG A 383 -14.00 26.91 -13.64
C ARG A 383 -13.09 25.73 -13.33
N PHE A 384 -13.15 25.27 -12.08
CA PHE A 384 -12.49 24.07 -11.59
C PHE A 384 -13.52 23.01 -11.18
N GLU A 385 -13.24 21.74 -11.52
CA GLU A 385 -14.04 20.59 -11.08
C GLU A 385 -13.16 19.73 -10.17
N PRO A 386 -13.46 19.63 -8.84
CA PRO A 386 -12.61 18.91 -7.90
C PRO A 386 -12.66 17.41 -8.14
N ALA A 387 -11.50 16.75 -8.03
CA ALA A 387 -11.38 15.31 -8.17
C ALA A 387 -11.84 14.57 -6.92
N HIS A 388 -12.22 13.30 -7.10
CA HIS A 388 -12.54 12.39 -6.02
C HIS A 388 -11.35 12.20 -5.05
N ALA A 389 -10.13 12.08 -5.59
CA ALA A 389 -8.89 12.00 -4.82
C ALA A 389 -8.72 13.17 -3.85
N LEU A 390 -9.06 14.40 -4.29
CA LEU A 390 -9.03 15.57 -3.40
C LEU A 390 -10.02 15.39 -2.25
N ALA A 391 -11.27 14.97 -2.51
CA ALA A 391 -12.25 14.73 -1.45
C ALA A 391 -11.72 13.73 -0.42
N LEU A 392 -11.19 12.60 -0.88
CA LEU A 392 -10.69 11.55 0.01
C LEU A 392 -9.45 11.95 0.82
N SER A 393 -8.73 12.99 0.40
CA SER A 393 -7.59 13.54 1.14
C SER A 393 -7.96 14.55 2.23
N LEU A 394 -9.24 14.96 2.28
CA LEU A 394 -9.77 15.98 3.19
C LEU A 394 -10.53 15.34 4.37
N SER A 395 -10.63 16.12 5.43
CA SER A 395 -11.58 15.92 6.53
C SER A 395 -12.69 16.98 6.50
N PRO A 396 -13.81 16.81 7.23
CA PRO A 396 -14.84 17.84 7.33
C PRO A 396 -14.33 19.22 7.77
N LYS A 397 -13.27 19.26 8.57
CA LYS A 397 -12.62 20.48 9.05
C LYS A 397 -11.94 21.28 7.93
N ASP A 398 -11.57 20.61 6.86
CA ASP A 398 -10.84 21.19 5.72
C ASP A 398 -11.76 21.84 4.68
N ALA A 399 -13.07 21.55 4.71
CA ALA A 399 -14.05 22.07 3.75
C ALA A 399 -14.92 23.20 4.36
N VAL A 400 -15.34 24.14 3.50
CA VAL A 400 -16.27 25.21 3.91
C VAL A 400 -17.67 24.64 4.14
N HIS A 401 -18.14 23.79 3.23
CA HIS A 401 -19.45 23.15 3.32
C HIS A 401 -19.32 21.63 3.32
N CYS A 402 -20.02 20.98 4.23
CA CYS A 402 -20.07 19.52 4.36
C CYS A 402 -21.51 19.02 4.41
N CYS A 403 -21.75 17.88 3.77
CA CYS A 403 -22.97 17.10 3.92
C CYS A 403 -22.59 15.76 4.57
N ASN A 404 -22.93 15.58 5.85
CA ASN A 404 -22.64 14.37 6.59
C ASN A 404 -23.84 13.43 6.57
N LEU A 405 -23.61 12.17 6.15
CA LEU A 405 -24.60 11.10 6.10
C LEU A 405 -24.28 10.09 7.20
N SER A 406 -25.28 9.37 7.70
CA SER A 406 -25.01 8.22 8.58
C SER A 406 -24.53 7.02 7.75
N GLY A 407 -23.54 6.28 8.23
CA GLY A 407 -22.97 5.09 7.58
C GLY A 407 -23.98 3.99 7.32
N ASP A 408 -24.94 3.82 8.23
CA ASP A 408 -26.01 2.82 8.11
C ASP A 408 -27.21 3.28 7.29
N SER A 409 -27.22 4.56 6.87
CA SER A 409 -28.36 5.14 6.18
C SER A 409 -28.52 4.65 4.74
N GLN A 410 -29.76 4.62 4.28
CA GLN A 410 -30.07 4.39 2.88
C GLN A 410 -29.50 5.51 1.99
N GLU A 411 -29.40 6.74 2.47
CA GLU A 411 -28.83 7.87 1.73
C GLU A 411 -27.35 7.67 1.39
N ALA A 412 -26.54 7.13 2.31
CA ALA A 412 -25.13 6.82 2.04
C ALA A 412 -24.99 5.77 0.92
N ARG A 413 -25.83 4.72 0.94
CA ARG A 413 -25.85 3.70 -0.11
C ARG A 413 -26.32 4.29 -1.46
N GLN A 414 -27.40 5.10 -1.44
CA GLN A 414 -27.89 5.81 -2.64
C GLN A 414 -26.81 6.74 -3.22
N TRP A 415 -26.06 7.42 -2.36
CA TRP A 415 -24.96 8.27 -2.77
C TRP A 415 -23.86 7.50 -3.51
N ILE A 416 -23.40 6.39 -2.95
CA ILE A 416 -22.38 5.52 -3.59
C ILE A 416 -22.89 4.92 -4.89
N ASN A 417 -24.19 4.65 -4.98
CA ASN A 417 -24.86 4.19 -6.23
C ASN A 417 -25.02 5.30 -7.27
N GLY A 418 -24.71 6.55 -6.93
CA GLY A 418 -24.72 7.69 -7.87
C GLY A 418 -26.01 8.47 -7.92
N MET A 419 -26.92 8.27 -6.96
CA MET A 419 -28.19 9.01 -6.86
C MET A 419 -27.98 10.42 -6.33
N THR A 420 -28.86 11.35 -6.70
CA THR A 420 -28.97 12.67 -6.10
C THR A 420 -29.74 12.59 -4.79
N LEU A 421 -29.47 13.52 -3.86
CA LEU A 421 -30.18 13.60 -2.59
C LEU A 421 -30.87 14.96 -2.46
N SER A 422 -32.03 14.99 -1.78
CA SER A 422 -32.64 16.26 -1.34
C SER A 422 -31.96 16.71 -0.06
N LYS A 423 -31.36 17.89 -0.07
CA LYS A 423 -30.62 18.45 1.08
C LYS A 423 -30.80 19.96 1.16
N ASP A 424 -31.00 20.44 2.36
CA ASP A 424 -30.92 21.87 2.67
C ASP A 424 -29.48 22.30 2.87
N GLY A 425 -29.17 23.55 2.61
CA GLY A 425 -27.85 24.11 2.80
C GLY A 425 -27.49 25.19 1.78
N GLU A 426 -26.27 25.69 1.88
CA GLU A 426 -25.77 26.72 0.99
C GLU A 426 -25.37 26.13 -0.38
N LYS A 427 -25.70 26.91 -1.44
CA LYS A 427 -25.37 26.54 -2.81
C LYS A 427 -23.85 26.46 -3.00
N GLY A 428 -23.38 25.41 -3.67
CA GLY A 428 -21.96 25.27 -4.00
C GLY A 428 -21.46 23.83 -3.84
N TRP A 429 -20.14 23.67 -3.84
CA TRP A 429 -19.50 22.38 -3.59
C TRP A 429 -19.64 21.98 -2.12
N GLN A 430 -20.00 20.72 -1.91
CA GLN A 430 -20.17 20.09 -0.60
C GLN A 430 -19.22 18.90 -0.52
N LEU A 431 -18.40 18.84 0.52
CA LEU A 431 -17.71 17.61 0.87
C LEU A 431 -18.73 16.66 1.49
N VAL A 432 -19.05 15.61 0.76
CA VAL A 432 -19.96 14.57 1.28
C VAL A 432 -19.16 13.62 2.15
N CYS A 433 -19.64 13.38 3.35
CA CYS A 433 -19.02 12.54 4.36
C CYS A 433 -20.00 11.47 4.83
N VAL A 434 -19.45 10.42 5.39
CA VAL A 434 -20.18 9.37 6.11
C VAL A 434 -19.60 9.28 7.52
N ASP A 435 -20.42 9.60 8.54
CA ASP A 435 -20.00 9.68 9.96
C ASP A 435 -18.70 10.48 10.17
N GLY A 436 -18.54 11.58 9.42
CA GLY A 436 -17.34 12.42 9.46
C GLY A 436 -16.18 11.98 8.54
N TYR A 437 -16.27 10.83 7.88
CA TYR A 437 -15.26 10.38 6.91
C TYR A 437 -15.60 10.83 5.50
N SER A 438 -14.70 11.55 4.84
CA SER A 438 -14.93 12.06 3.48
C SER A 438 -15.16 10.94 2.48
N LEU A 439 -16.21 11.06 1.68
CA LEU A 439 -16.67 10.05 0.72
C LEU A 439 -16.63 10.56 -0.73
N GLY A 440 -16.68 11.87 -0.95
CA GLY A 440 -16.66 12.45 -2.29
C GLY A 440 -17.18 13.87 -2.35
N TRP A 441 -17.41 14.35 -3.58
CA TRP A 441 -17.95 15.69 -3.83
C TRP A 441 -19.41 15.63 -4.29
N GLY A 442 -20.22 16.53 -3.75
CA GLY A 442 -21.54 16.87 -4.27
C GLY A 442 -21.63 18.35 -4.61
N LYS A 443 -22.58 18.75 -5.45
CA LYS A 443 -22.87 20.15 -5.75
C LYS A 443 -24.30 20.47 -5.44
N LEU A 444 -24.54 21.30 -4.41
CA LEU A 444 -25.86 21.67 -3.96
C LEU A 444 -26.38 22.87 -4.78
N ALA A 445 -27.59 22.74 -5.30
CA ALA A 445 -28.32 23.80 -5.96
C ALA A 445 -29.81 23.54 -5.91
N GLY A 446 -30.60 24.52 -5.43
CA GLY A 446 -32.06 24.43 -5.36
C GLY A 446 -32.59 23.26 -4.53
N GLY A 447 -31.97 22.96 -3.38
CA GLY A 447 -32.37 21.86 -2.51
C GLY A 447 -31.97 20.45 -3.02
N ILE A 448 -31.24 20.38 -4.13
CA ILE A 448 -30.80 19.10 -4.72
C ILE A 448 -29.27 19.02 -4.67
N LEU A 449 -28.74 18.02 -3.97
CA LEU A 449 -27.34 17.66 -3.95
C LEU A 449 -27.04 16.76 -5.14
N LYS A 450 -26.44 17.32 -6.20
CA LYS A 450 -26.01 16.58 -7.38
C LYS A 450 -24.80 15.71 -7.06
N ASN A 451 -24.87 14.47 -7.45
CA ASN A 451 -23.86 13.46 -7.19
C ASN A 451 -22.66 13.61 -8.15
N HIS A 452 -21.45 13.81 -7.58
CA HIS A 452 -20.19 13.84 -8.31
C HIS A 452 -19.28 12.62 -7.96
N TYR A 453 -19.86 11.58 -7.36
CA TYR A 453 -19.16 10.31 -7.14
C TYR A 453 -18.80 9.67 -8.48
N PRO A 454 -17.55 9.19 -8.70
CA PRO A 454 -17.10 8.71 -10.00
C PRO A 454 -17.95 7.55 -10.53
N LYS A 455 -18.35 7.63 -11.78
CA LYS A 455 -19.22 6.61 -12.39
C LYS A 455 -18.62 5.20 -12.34
N GLY A 456 -17.31 5.08 -12.53
CA GLY A 456 -16.59 3.80 -12.49
C GLY A 456 -16.47 3.16 -11.10
N LEU A 457 -16.72 3.93 -10.03
CA LEU A 457 -16.66 3.45 -8.64
C LEU A 457 -18.03 3.18 -8.03
N ARG A 458 -19.13 3.43 -8.77
CA ARG A 458 -20.49 3.20 -8.28
C ARG A 458 -20.75 1.72 -8.07
N LYS A 459 -21.39 1.40 -6.95
CA LYS A 459 -21.72 0.04 -6.55
C LYS A 459 -23.17 -0.02 -6.11
N THR A 460 -23.85 -1.10 -6.44
CA THR A 460 -25.11 -1.46 -5.81
C THR A 460 -24.79 -2.09 -4.47
N MET A 461 -25.05 -1.37 -3.39
CA MET A 461 -24.83 -1.81 -2.01
C MET A 461 -26.15 -2.31 -1.38
#